data_4875e30e33a07b18a160d18ceef580d0
#
_entry.id   4875e30e33a07b18a160d18ceef580d0
#
_cell.length_a   1.000
_cell.length_b   1.000
_cell.length_c   1.000
_cell.angle_alpha   90.00
_cell.angle_beta   90.00
_cell.angle_gamma   90.00
#
_symmetry.space_group_name_H-M   'P 1'
#
loop_
_entity.id
_entity.type
_entity.pdbx_description
1 polymer ?
#
loop_
_entity_poly.entity_id
_entity_poly.type
_entity_poly.pdbx_seq_one_letter_code
_entity_poly.pdbx_strand_id
1 'polypeptide(L)'
;MRLTGVSRPAPLSALTARTTGHPDVVVGVVDGAVDPGHPDLALQPVRFVGAPVPARDPGAPPGHGTLVVSSLAARPTAPTPGVCPGCSFVVRPVPGVDVPPAAPADLADALADVVAAGARVVNLSLALERLPVADFAADHGIGLLLDAVELARRHGVLVVAAAGNDGGLGGPPLVRHPWVIPVVACDDGGRPLTTSTLGRAIGRHGLTAPALPRGLSGTSAAAPVVTGAVALLWSLFPGARAAAVRDAVTRPRPPARRTSVVPPPLDAAYAYDVLRDLSVPR
;
A
#
# COMPACT_ATOMS: atom_id res chain seq x y z
N MET A 1 15.53 22.28 -23.81
CA MET A 1 15.11 20.89 -23.75
C MET A 1 14.12 20.82 -22.58
N ARG A 2 12.80 20.78 -22.87
CA ARG A 2 11.77 20.74 -21.82
C ARG A 2 11.77 19.33 -21.26
N LEU A 3 12.08 19.20 -19.98
CA LEU A 3 11.85 17.96 -19.24
C LEU A 3 10.35 17.67 -19.31
N THR A 4 9.98 16.65 -20.07
CA THR A 4 8.62 16.12 -20.09
C THR A 4 8.29 15.67 -18.69
N GLY A 5 7.40 16.40 -18.03
CA GLY A 5 6.96 16.08 -16.67
C GLY A 5 6.45 14.64 -16.62
N VAL A 6 7.01 13.85 -15.73
CA VAL A 6 6.46 12.53 -15.40
C VAL A 6 5.04 12.76 -14.89
N SER A 7 4.05 12.39 -15.71
CA SER A 7 2.64 12.52 -15.38
C SER A 7 2.35 11.63 -14.15
N ARG A 8 1.95 12.25 -13.04
CA ARG A 8 1.42 11.49 -11.90
C ARG A 8 0.19 10.70 -12.36
N PRO A 9 -0.05 9.48 -11.82
CA PRO A 9 -1.22 8.71 -12.18
C PRO A 9 -2.50 9.55 -12.07
N ALA A 10 -3.31 9.58 -13.11
CA ALA A 10 -4.55 10.36 -13.14
C ALA A 10 -5.45 10.20 -11.90
N PRO A 11 -5.53 8.99 -11.24
CA PRO A 11 -6.31 8.81 -10.03
C PRO A 11 -5.91 9.70 -8.85
N LEU A 12 -4.64 10.15 -8.79
CA LEU A 12 -4.12 10.91 -7.65
C LEU A 12 -4.08 12.43 -7.87
N SER A 13 -4.26 12.91 -9.11
CA SER A 13 -4.10 14.34 -9.45
C SER A 13 -4.96 15.25 -8.60
N ALA A 14 -6.18 14.84 -8.28
CA ALA A 14 -7.10 15.59 -7.44
C ALA A 14 -6.60 15.79 -6.01
N LEU A 15 -5.86 14.83 -5.43
CA LEU A 15 -5.28 14.94 -4.08
C LEU A 15 -3.93 15.64 -4.11
N THR A 16 -3.05 15.26 -5.04
CA THR A 16 -1.70 15.82 -5.12
C THR A 16 -1.66 17.29 -5.52
N ALA A 17 -2.73 17.81 -6.13
CA ALA A 17 -2.91 19.24 -6.34
C ALA A 17 -3.24 20.01 -5.05
N ARG A 18 -3.70 19.31 -3.98
CA ARG A 18 -4.13 19.92 -2.71
C ARG A 18 -3.09 19.76 -1.60
N THR A 19 -2.36 18.65 -1.61
CA THR A 19 -1.38 18.34 -0.56
C THR A 19 -0.31 17.38 -1.07
N THR A 20 0.86 17.43 -0.46
CA THR A 20 1.92 16.43 -0.61
C THR A 20 1.97 15.45 0.56
N GLY A 21 1.05 15.59 1.52
CA GLY A 21 1.03 14.86 2.78
C GLY A 21 1.20 15.80 3.99
N HIS A 22 1.05 15.25 5.19
CA HIS A 22 1.28 15.96 6.47
C HIS A 22 2.15 15.09 7.38
N PRO A 23 3.12 15.66 8.12
CA PRO A 23 4.05 14.87 8.93
C PRO A 23 3.39 14.08 10.07
N ASP A 24 2.20 14.49 10.54
CA ASP A 24 1.42 13.74 11.53
C ASP A 24 0.77 12.47 10.95
N VAL A 25 0.76 12.33 9.62
CA VAL A 25 0.29 11.11 8.97
C VAL A 25 1.48 10.17 8.78
N VAL A 26 1.55 9.16 9.63
CA VAL A 26 2.60 8.16 9.59
C VAL A 26 2.20 7.02 8.66
N VAL A 27 3.01 6.76 7.65
CA VAL A 27 2.86 5.66 6.70
C VAL A 27 3.80 4.53 7.12
N GLY A 28 3.25 3.38 7.47
CA GLY A 28 4.01 2.16 7.71
C GLY A 28 4.35 1.47 6.39
N VAL A 29 5.55 0.96 6.25
CA VAL A 29 5.96 0.11 5.13
C VAL A 29 6.59 -1.16 5.67
N VAL A 30 6.01 -2.30 5.33
CA VAL A 30 6.58 -3.62 5.61
C VAL A 30 7.01 -4.21 4.27
N ASP A 31 8.31 -4.37 4.09
CA ASP A 31 8.91 -4.79 2.82
C ASP A 31 10.32 -5.38 3.05
N GLY A 32 11.05 -5.70 2.01
CA GLY A 32 12.46 -6.10 2.08
C GLY A 32 13.38 -5.00 2.56
N ALA A 33 14.68 -5.25 2.46
CA ALA A 33 15.70 -4.29 2.84
C ALA A 33 15.53 -2.96 2.13
N VAL A 34 15.70 -1.87 2.88
CA VAL A 34 15.63 -0.48 2.37
C VAL A 34 16.98 0.18 2.57
N ASP A 35 17.52 0.78 1.52
CA ASP A 35 18.72 1.61 1.60
C ASP A 35 18.38 3.03 2.06
N PRO A 36 18.72 3.41 3.30
CA PRO A 36 18.45 4.75 3.81
C PRO A 36 19.29 5.84 3.10
N GLY A 37 20.39 5.44 2.45
CA GLY A 37 21.27 6.33 1.68
C GLY A 37 20.78 6.59 0.26
N HIS A 38 19.70 5.95 -0.18
CA HIS A 38 19.20 6.15 -1.54
C HIS A 38 18.83 7.62 -1.82
N PRO A 39 19.26 8.21 -2.96
CA PRO A 39 19.06 9.63 -3.24
C PRO A 39 17.61 10.11 -3.16
N ASP A 40 16.65 9.26 -3.51
CA ASP A 40 15.23 9.57 -3.43
C ASP A 40 14.73 9.75 -1.99
N LEU A 41 15.40 9.11 -1.02
CA LEU A 41 15.05 9.11 0.40
C LEU A 41 15.87 10.10 1.23
N ALA A 42 16.87 10.73 0.64
CA ALA A 42 17.69 11.72 1.32
C ALA A 42 16.81 12.84 1.93
N LEU A 43 17.01 13.10 3.24
CA LEU A 43 16.27 14.11 4.01
C LEU A 43 14.76 13.78 4.23
N GLN A 44 14.30 12.59 3.86
CA GLN A 44 12.95 12.17 4.20
C GLN A 44 12.86 11.64 5.64
N PRO A 45 11.78 11.93 6.36
CA PRO A 45 11.59 11.45 7.75
C PRO A 45 11.24 9.95 7.76
N VAL A 46 12.23 9.11 7.45
CA VAL A 46 12.11 7.65 7.46
C VAL A 46 12.73 7.09 8.74
N ARG A 47 11.92 6.46 9.58
CA ARG A 47 12.33 5.78 10.79
C ARG A 47 12.24 4.27 10.61
N PHE A 48 13.28 3.55 10.98
CA PHE A 48 13.30 2.08 10.95
C PHE A 48 12.91 1.52 12.32
N VAL A 49 12.16 0.42 12.31
CA VAL A 49 11.76 -0.31 13.52
C VAL A 49 12.02 -1.81 13.36
N GLY A 50 12.07 -2.53 14.48
CA GLY A 50 12.34 -3.97 14.55
C GLY A 50 13.80 -4.34 14.27
N ALA A 51 14.04 -5.62 14.00
CA ALA A 51 15.40 -6.11 13.75
C ALA A 51 15.93 -5.57 12.40
N PRO A 52 17.21 -5.17 12.36
CA PRO A 52 17.83 -4.73 11.11
C PRO A 52 17.94 -5.93 10.13
N VAL A 53 17.62 -5.67 8.87
CA VAL A 53 17.91 -6.59 7.77
C VAL A 53 19.20 -6.10 7.09
N PRO A 54 20.14 -6.99 6.77
CA PRO A 54 21.38 -6.60 6.11
C PRO A 54 21.12 -5.77 4.86
N ALA A 55 21.85 -4.66 4.73
CA ALA A 55 21.83 -3.87 3.52
C ALA A 55 22.35 -4.70 2.34
N ARG A 56 21.90 -4.36 1.15
CA ARG A 56 22.46 -4.95 -0.08
C ARG A 56 23.89 -4.45 -0.29
N ASP A 57 24.65 -5.18 -1.10
CA ASP A 57 26.03 -4.80 -1.43
C ASP A 57 26.08 -3.36 -2.02
N PRO A 58 27.09 -2.57 -1.66
CA PRO A 58 27.29 -1.25 -2.24
C PRO A 58 27.39 -1.33 -3.77
N GLY A 59 26.56 -0.53 -4.46
CA GLY A 59 26.50 -0.50 -5.92
C GLY A 59 25.53 -1.51 -6.55
N ALA A 60 24.90 -2.36 -5.77
CA ALA A 60 23.79 -3.18 -6.27
C ALA A 60 22.57 -2.28 -6.65
N PRO A 61 21.76 -2.69 -7.63
CA PRO A 61 20.50 -1.99 -7.91
C PRO A 61 19.62 -1.89 -6.66
N PRO A 62 18.79 -0.84 -6.52
CA PRO A 62 17.88 -0.69 -5.39
C PRO A 62 17.03 -1.94 -5.19
N GLY A 63 16.95 -2.43 -3.95
CA GLY A 63 16.08 -3.55 -3.59
C GLY A 63 14.59 -3.17 -3.66
N HIS A 64 13.72 -4.17 -3.63
CA HIS A 64 12.28 -4.01 -3.70
C HIS A 64 11.76 -3.02 -2.64
N GLY A 65 12.16 -3.17 -1.37
CA GLY A 65 11.75 -2.26 -0.30
C GLY A 65 12.17 -0.81 -0.53
N THR A 66 13.38 -0.58 -1.05
CA THR A 66 13.84 0.78 -1.40
C THR A 66 12.95 1.42 -2.45
N LEU A 67 12.60 0.68 -3.50
CA LEU A 67 11.73 1.17 -4.58
C LEU A 67 10.29 1.43 -4.09
N VAL A 68 9.77 0.58 -3.20
CA VAL A 68 8.45 0.77 -2.59
C VAL A 68 8.41 2.01 -1.71
N VAL A 69 9.40 2.19 -0.80
CA VAL A 69 9.48 3.39 0.04
C VAL A 69 9.66 4.64 -0.82
N SER A 70 10.52 4.59 -1.85
CA SER A 70 10.71 5.70 -2.79
C SER A 70 9.41 6.05 -3.55
N SER A 71 8.56 5.07 -3.85
CA SER A 71 7.26 5.31 -4.49
C SER A 71 6.32 6.17 -3.64
N LEU A 72 6.46 6.10 -2.32
CA LEU A 72 5.68 6.89 -1.37
C LEU A 72 6.39 8.19 -0.96
N ALA A 73 7.67 8.07 -0.61
CA ALA A 73 8.44 9.07 0.13
C ALA A 73 9.36 9.92 -0.73
N ALA A 74 9.69 9.55 -1.98
CA ALA A 74 10.67 10.30 -2.75
C ALA A 74 10.33 11.78 -2.78
N ARG A 75 11.34 12.62 -2.45
CA ARG A 75 11.17 14.08 -2.35
C ARG A 75 10.57 14.69 -3.61
N PRO A 76 9.88 15.83 -3.50
CA PRO A 76 9.24 16.49 -4.66
C PRO A 76 10.20 16.85 -5.80
N THR A 77 11.50 17.03 -5.50
CA THR A 77 12.55 17.35 -6.46
C THR A 77 13.21 16.12 -7.09
N ALA A 78 12.85 14.90 -6.67
CA ALA A 78 13.33 13.68 -7.30
C ALA A 78 12.85 13.58 -8.76
N PRO A 79 13.57 12.89 -9.64
CA PRO A 79 13.15 12.67 -11.03
C PRO A 79 11.73 12.12 -11.15
N THR A 80 11.36 11.27 -10.21
CA THR A 80 9.98 10.78 -10.03
C THR A 80 9.58 11.04 -8.57
N PRO A 81 8.78 12.06 -8.26
CA PRO A 81 8.33 12.33 -6.90
C PRO A 81 7.49 11.19 -6.32
N GLY A 82 7.60 10.96 -5.01
CA GLY A 82 6.74 10.05 -4.28
C GLY A 82 5.28 10.53 -4.25
N VAL A 83 4.38 9.63 -3.88
CA VAL A 83 2.94 9.96 -3.82
C VAL A 83 2.63 10.92 -2.67
N CYS A 84 3.22 10.69 -1.49
CA CYS A 84 2.94 11.46 -0.27
C CYS A 84 4.20 11.89 0.49
N PRO A 85 5.15 12.61 -0.18
CA PRO A 85 6.46 12.93 0.39
C PRO A 85 6.42 13.84 1.62
N GLY A 86 5.30 14.47 1.90
CA GLY A 86 5.10 15.29 3.09
C GLY A 86 4.64 14.51 4.33
N CYS A 87 4.43 13.20 4.21
CA CYS A 87 4.12 12.33 5.34
C CYS A 87 5.40 11.88 6.07
N SER A 88 5.24 11.33 7.28
CA SER A 88 6.29 10.60 7.99
C SER A 88 6.23 9.10 7.64
N PHE A 89 7.37 8.42 7.71
CA PHE A 89 7.46 7.02 7.34
C PHE A 89 8.06 6.17 8.46
N VAL A 90 7.46 5.00 8.70
CA VAL A 90 7.99 3.95 9.56
C VAL A 90 8.17 2.70 8.71
N VAL A 91 9.40 2.24 8.62
CA VAL A 91 9.78 1.10 7.79
C VAL A 91 10.20 -0.06 8.69
N ARG A 92 9.62 -1.21 8.43
CA ARG A 92 9.98 -2.47 9.06
C ARG A 92 10.47 -3.44 7.98
N PRO A 93 11.78 -3.54 7.80
CA PRO A 93 12.35 -4.50 6.87
C PRO A 93 12.08 -5.94 7.34
N VAL A 94 11.74 -6.83 6.39
CA VAL A 94 11.50 -8.26 6.65
C VAL A 94 12.50 -9.07 5.86
N PRO A 95 13.15 -10.07 6.46
CA PRO A 95 14.03 -11.01 5.74
C PRO A 95 13.25 -11.81 4.70
N GLY A 96 13.95 -12.30 3.67
CA GLY A 96 13.39 -13.26 2.72
C GLY A 96 12.35 -12.68 1.73
N VAL A 97 12.27 -11.37 1.59
CA VAL A 97 11.33 -10.75 0.62
C VAL A 97 11.76 -11.01 -0.81
N ASP A 98 13.06 -11.02 -1.05
CA ASP A 98 13.59 -11.23 -2.40
C ASP A 98 13.80 -12.75 -2.70
N VAL A 99 14.29 -13.55 -1.74
CA VAL A 99 14.49 -15.01 -1.86
C VAL A 99 14.89 -15.61 -0.48
N PRO A 100 14.22 -16.61 0.09
CA PRO A 100 12.87 -17.13 -0.15
C PRO A 100 11.79 -16.14 0.34
N PRO A 101 10.49 -16.40 0.07
CA PRO A 101 9.41 -15.48 0.51
C PRO A 101 9.41 -15.32 2.03
N ALA A 102 9.02 -14.12 2.49
CA ALA A 102 8.90 -13.82 3.91
C ALA A 102 7.89 -14.77 4.59
N ALA A 103 8.25 -15.28 5.76
CA ALA A 103 7.31 -16.10 6.51
C ALA A 103 6.12 -15.28 7.03
N PRO A 104 4.89 -15.83 7.06
CA PRO A 104 3.73 -15.12 7.57
C PRO A 104 3.89 -14.63 9.01
N ALA A 105 4.62 -15.34 9.86
CA ALA A 105 4.92 -14.92 11.23
C ALA A 105 5.80 -13.65 11.26
N ASP A 106 6.83 -13.57 10.41
CA ASP A 106 7.67 -12.36 10.32
C ASP A 106 6.87 -11.14 9.86
N LEU A 107 5.89 -11.36 8.96
CA LEU A 107 4.98 -10.31 8.53
C LEU A 107 4.01 -9.88 9.63
N ALA A 108 3.57 -10.81 10.49
CA ALA A 108 2.74 -10.53 11.65
C ALA A 108 3.46 -9.61 12.63
N ASP A 109 4.69 -9.96 13.00
CA ASP A 109 5.54 -9.17 13.89
C ASP A 109 5.83 -7.79 13.28
N ALA A 110 6.16 -7.76 11.99
CA ALA A 110 6.44 -6.52 11.29
C ALA A 110 5.22 -5.59 11.23
N LEU A 111 4.02 -6.12 11.01
CA LEU A 111 2.78 -5.36 11.03
C LEU A 111 2.51 -4.80 12.43
N ALA A 112 2.69 -5.62 13.48
CA ALA A 112 2.54 -5.18 14.86
C ALA A 112 3.53 -4.05 15.22
N ASP A 113 4.79 -4.17 14.81
CA ASP A 113 5.83 -3.17 15.04
C ASP A 113 5.47 -1.80 14.43
N VAL A 114 5.01 -1.77 13.17
CA VAL A 114 4.65 -0.48 12.52
C VAL A 114 3.36 0.11 13.09
N VAL A 115 2.42 -0.74 13.55
CA VAL A 115 1.22 -0.29 14.27
C VAL A 115 1.60 0.34 15.60
N ALA A 116 2.44 -0.32 16.39
CA ALA A 116 2.95 0.20 17.66
C ALA A 116 3.76 1.49 17.49
N ALA A 117 4.43 1.63 16.34
CA ALA A 117 5.18 2.83 15.98
C ALA A 117 4.31 4.01 15.51
N GLY A 118 2.98 3.87 15.51
CA GLY A 118 2.01 4.94 15.23
C GLY A 118 1.60 5.07 13.77
N ALA A 119 1.82 4.05 12.93
CA ALA A 119 1.32 4.09 11.57
C ALA A 119 -0.20 4.28 11.52
N ARG A 120 -0.69 5.08 10.57
CA ARG A 120 -2.12 5.22 10.26
C ARG A 120 -2.54 4.36 9.07
N VAL A 121 -1.66 4.17 8.13
CA VAL A 121 -1.82 3.26 6.99
C VAL A 121 -0.54 2.46 6.80
N VAL A 122 -0.67 1.18 6.49
CA VAL A 122 0.46 0.28 6.23
C VAL A 122 0.39 -0.22 4.80
N ASN A 123 1.51 -0.12 4.10
CA ASN A 123 1.74 -0.71 2.78
C ASN A 123 2.42 -2.06 2.91
N LEU A 124 1.79 -3.10 2.36
CA LEU A 124 2.34 -4.44 2.22
C LEU A 124 2.46 -4.77 0.73
N SER A 125 3.61 -4.44 0.13
CA SER A 125 3.86 -4.74 -1.29
C SER A 125 4.42 -6.14 -1.52
N LEU A 126 4.19 -7.06 -0.58
CA LEU A 126 4.68 -8.42 -0.59
C LEU A 126 3.59 -9.36 -1.06
N ALA A 127 3.91 -10.20 -2.05
CA ALA A 127 3.05 -11.32 -2.40
C ALA A 127 3.37 -12.48 -1.45
N LEU A 128 2.40 -12.87 -0.63
CA LEU A 128 2.43 -14.19 0.01
C LEU A 128 2.23 -15.21 -1.11
N GLU A 129 3.20 -16.10 -1.29
CA GLU A 129 3.05 -17.20 -2.25
C GLU A 129 1.81 -18.04 -1.93
N ARG A 130 1.26 -18.68 -2.97
CA ARG A 130 0.19 -19.66 -2.79
C ARG A 130 0.74 -20.88 -2.07
N LEU A 131 0.60 -20.91 -0.75
CA LEU A 131 0.68 -22.18 -0.05
C LEU A 131 -0.51 -23.07 -0.49
N PRO A 132 -0.35 -24.37 -0.63
CA PRO A 132 -1.46 -25.29 -0.87
C PRO A 132 -2.57 -25.06 0.13
N VAL A 133 -3.82 -25.14 -0.30
CA VAL A 133 -5.01 -24.82 0.57
C VAL A 133 -5.02 -25.67 1.85
N ALA A 134 -4.46 -26.88 1.81
CA ALA A 134 -4.33 -27.77 2.97
C ALA A 134 -3.37 -27.21 4.04
N ASP A 135 -2.33 -26.47 3.64
CA ASP A 135 -1.30 -25.96 4.55
C ASP A 135 -1.73 -24.64 5.20
N PHE A 136 -2.62 -23.88 4.57
CA PHE A 136 -3.13 -22.64 5.15
C PHE A 136 -3.91 -22.81 6.46
N ALA A 137 -4.63 -23.93 6.62
CA ALA A 137 -5.41 -24.19 7.82
C ALA A 137 -4.52 -24.67 8.98
N ALA A 138 -3.36 -25.22 8.68
CA ALA A 138 -2.37 -25.71 9.64
C ALA A 138 -1.26 -24.71 9.94
N ASP A 139 -1.13 -23.63 9.15
CA ASP A 139 -0.07 -22.64 9.31
C ASP A 139 -0.40 -21.65 10.43
N HIS A 140 0.21 -21.90 11.59
CA HIS A 140 0.13 -20.99 12.74
C HIS A 140 0.57 -19.56 12.39
N GLY A 141 1.51 -19.37 11.48
CA GLY A 141 1.98 -18.06 11.05
C GLY A 141 0.91 -17.25 10.30
N ILE A 142 0.04 -17.90 9.52
CA ILE A 142 -1.11 -17.23 8.89
C ILE A 142 -2.10 -16.74 9.96
N GLY A 143 -2.37 -17.54 11.00
CA GLY A 143 -3.19 -17.11 12.13
C GLY A 143 -2.65 -15.85 12.79
N LEU A 144 -1.34 -15.83 13.10
CA LEU A 144 -0.66 -14.66 13.68
C LEU A 144 -0.76 -13.43 12.77
N LEU A 145 -0.62 -13.59 11.45
CA LEU A 145 -0.74 -12.48 10.50
C LEU A 145 -2.17 -11.92 10.47
N LEU A 146 -3.19 -12.76 10.50
CA LEU A 146 -4.58 -12.30 10.55
C LEU A 146 -4.90 -11.62 11.89
N ASP A 147 -4.35 -12.09 13.01
CA ASP A 147 -4.44 -11.44 14.32
C ASP A 147 -3.76 -10.07 14.34
N ALA A 148 -2.62 -9.92 13.64
CA ALA A 148 -1.95 -8.64 13.49
C ALA A 148 -2.77 -7.66 12.63
N VAL A 149 -3.50 -8.13 11.60
CA VAL A 149 -4.46 -7.30 10.86
C VAL A 149 -5.62 -6.87 11.75
N GLU A 150 -6.11 -7.75 12.60
CA GLU A 150 -7.16 -7.41 13.56
C GLU A 150 -6.67 -6.42 14.63
N LEU A 151 -5.41 -6.52 15.06
CA LEU A 151 -4.75 -5.51 15.89
C LEU A 151 -4.72 -4.16 15.18
N ALA A 152 -4.28 -4.11 13.92
CA ALA A 152 -4.30 -2.90 13.11
C ALA A 152 -5.71 -2.30 13.03
N ARG A 153 -6.74 -3.12 12.81
CA ARG A 153 -8.15 -2.71 12.80
C ARG A 153 -8.58 -2.05 14.11
N ARG A 154 -8.25 -2.67 15.25
CA ARG A 154 -8.59 -2.13 16.60
C ARG A 154 -7.91 -0.79 16.87
N HIS A 155 -6.70 -0.59 16.35
CA HIS A 155 -5.97 0.67 16.45
C HIS A 155 -6.35 1.69 15.37
N GLY A 156 -7.29 1.38 14.48
CA GLY A 156 -7.70 2.27 13.40
C GLY A 156 -6.63 2.45 12.33
N VAL A 157 -5.75 1.48 12.15
CA VAL A 157 -4.70 1.47 11.12
C VAL A 157 -5.22 0.74 9.90
N LEU A 158 -5.21 1.37 8.73
CA LEU A 158 -5.59 0.71 7.47
C LEU A 158 -4.42 -0.10 6.91
N VAL A 159 -4.74 -1.27 6.36
CA VAL A 159 -3.77 -2.15 5.72
C VAL A 159 -4.07 -2.22 4.22
N VAL A 160 -3.12 -1.80 3.40
CA VAL A 160 -3.15 -1.88 1.94
C VAL A 160 -2.16 -2.95 1.51
N ALA A 161 -2.62 -3.95 0.76
CA ALA A 161 -1.79 -5.07 0.37
C ALA A 161 -1.83 -5.34 -1.13
N ALA A 162 -0.70 -5.72 -1.72
CA ALA A 162 -0.64 -6.24 -3.07
C ALA A 162 -1.50 -7.51 -3.19
N ALA A 163 -2.34 -7.60 -4.23
CA ALA A 163 -3.26 -8.74 -4.40
C ALA A 163 -2.56 -10.04 -4.79
N GLY A 164 -1.34 -9.95 -5.35
CA GLY A 164 -0.55 -11.05 -5.89
C GLY A 164 -0.39 -10.96 -7.41
N ASN A 165 0.62 -11.67 -7.93
CA ASN A 165 1.05 -11.58 -9.34
C ASN A 165 1.07 -12.94 -10.05
N ASP A 166 0.24 -13.89 -9.65
CA ASP A 166 0.19 -15.25 -10.22
C ASP A 166 -0.91 -15.43 -11.28
N GLY A 167 -1.67 -14.38 -11.60
CA GLY A 167 -2.76 -14.41 -12.59
C GLY A 167 -3.94 -15.29 -12.19
N GLY A 168 -3.95 -15.79 -10.96
CA GLY A 168 -4.95 -16.74 -10.53
C GLY A 168 -6.17 -16.14 -9.83
N LEU A 169 -7.05 -17.03 -9.35
CA LEU A 169 -8.25 -16.66 -8.61
C LEU A 169 -8.12 -17.01 -7.12
N GLY A 170 -8.65 -16.13 -6.26
CA GLY A 170 -8.79 -16.36 -4.82
C GLY A 170 -7.83 -15.54 -3.97
N GLY A 171 -6.54 -15.55 -4.26
CA GLY A 171 -5.49 -14.86 -3.50
C GLY A 171 -5.22 -15.45 -2.10
N PRO A 172 -4.14 -15.04 -1.43
CA PRO A 172 -3.75 -15.50 -0.10
C PRO A 172 -4.74 -15.05 0.99
N PRO A 173 -4.73 -15.69 2.18
CA PRO A 173 -5.64 -15.34 3.29
C PRO A 173 -5.63 -13.87 3.67
N LEU A 174 -4.46 -13.21 3.68
CA LEU A 174 -4.32 -11.79 4.00
C LEU A 174 -5.29 -10.91 3.16
N VAL A 175 -5.31 -11.08 1.84
CA VAL A 175 -6.15 -10.25 0.96
C VAL A 175 -7.64 -10.59 1.01
N ARG A 176 -8.00 -11.66 1.72
CA ARG A 176 -9.40 -12.02 1.99
C ARG A 176 -9.95 -11.37 3.26
N HIS A 177 -9.05 -10.87 4.14
CA HIS A 177 -9.46 -10.24 5.38
C HIS A 177 -10.26 -8.95 5.10
N PRO A 178 -11.46 -8.75 5.71
CA PRO A 178 -12.34 -7.62 5.38
C PRO A 178 -11.72 -6.24 5.62
N TRP A 179 -10.76 -6.12 6.52
CA TRP A 179 -10.09 -4.86 6.84
C TRP A 179 -8.98 -4.49 5.87
N VAL A 180 -8.42 -5.46 5.18
CA VAL A 180 -7.37 -5.24 4.17
C VAL A 180 -7.98 -4.66 2.91
N ILE A 181 -7.27 -3.73 2.26
CA ILE A 181 -7.57 -3.19 0.94
C ILE A 181 -6.59 -3.85 -0.06
N PRO A 182 -6.98 -4.96 -0.72
CA PRO A 182 -6.15 -5.57 -1.73
C PRO A 182 -6.08 -4.70 -2.99
N VAL A 183 -4.89 -4.58 -3.57
CA VAL A 183 -4.65 -3.76 -4.75
C VAL A 183 -4.26 -4.63 -5.94
N VAL A 184 -5.03 -4.52 -6.99
CA VAL A 184 -4.83 -5.14 -8.31
C VAL A 184 -4.14 -4.12 -9.21
N ALA A 185 -3.08 -4.51 -9.90
CA ALA A 185 -2.45 -3.64 -10.88
C ALA A 185 -3.26 -3.57 -12.18
N CYS A 186 -3.35 -2.39 -12.78
CA CYS A 186 -4.05 -2.18 -14.05
C CYS A 186 -3.16 -1.42 -15.05
N ASP A 187 -3.53 -1.53 -16.33
CA ASP A 187 -2.99 -0.72 -17.42
C ASP A 187 -3.56 0.71 -17.40
N ASP A 188 -3.11 1.55 -18.33
CA ASP A 188 -3.59 2.94 -18.48
C ASP A 188 -5.08 3.03 -18.83
N GLY A 189 -5.67 1.96 -19.35
CA GLY A 189 -7.11 1.83 -19.61
C GLY A 189 -7.92 1.37 -18.40
N GLY A 190 -7.28 1.15 -17.26
CA GLY A 190 -7.91 0.66 -16.02
C GLY A 190 -8.23 -0.84 -16.03
N ARG A 191 -7.73 -1.62 -17.00
CA ARG A 191 -7.94 -3.06 -17.09
C ARG A 191 -6.90 -3.76 -16.22
N PRO A 192 -7.31 -4.74 -15.38
CA PRO A 192 -6.36 -5.52 -14.60
C PRO A 192 -5.27 -6.14 -15.48
N LEU A 193 -4.03 -6.09 -15.03
CA LEU A 193 -2.96 -6.84 -15.68
C LEU A 193 -3.24 -8.34 -15.56
N THR A 194 -2.94 -9.10 -16.61
CA THR A 194 -3.18 -10.55 -16.66
C THR A 194 -2.44 -11.33 -15.57
N THR A 195 -1.34 -10.78 -15.08
CA THR A 195 -0.57 -11.33 -13.95
C THR A 195 -1.22 -11.07 -12.60
N SER A 196 -2.13 -10.10 -12.48
CA SER A 196 -2.73 -9.77 -11.19
C SER A 196 -3.66 -10.88 -10.71
N THR A 197 -3.53 -11.23 -9.43
CA THR A 197 -4.46 -12.14 -8.75
C THR A 197 -5.81 -11.47 -8.57
N LEU A 198 -6.89 -12.16 -8.91
CA LEU A 198 -8.27 -11.72 -8.76
C LEU A 198 -9.03 -12.62 -7.78
N GLY A 199 -10.22 -12.21 -7.36
CA GLY A 199 -11.06 -13.04 -6.50
C GLY A 199 -12.24 -12.30 -5.89
N ARG A 200 -13.22 -13.04 -5.37
CA ARG A 200 -14.45 -12.45 -4.79
C ARG A 200 -14.15 -11.51 -3.62
N ALA A 201 -13.23 -11.86 -2.73
CA ALA A 201 -12.84 -11.00 -1.62
C ALA A 201 -12.10 -9.74 -2.15
N ILE A 202 -11.16 -9.93 -3.09
CA ILE A 202 -10.44 -8.86 -3.76
C ILE A 202 -11.42 -7.92 -4.46
N GLY A 203 -12.35 -8.44 -5.25
CA GLY A 203 -13.41 -7.66 -5.89
C GLY A 203 -14.28 -6.90 -4.89
N ARG A 204 -14.55 -7.47 -3.71
CA ARG A 204 -15.41 -6.87 -2.68
C ARG A 204 -14.73 -5.75 -1.89
N HIS A 205 -13.44 -5.88 -1.57
CA HIS A 205 -12.74 -4.98 -0.64
C HIS A 205 -11.62 -4.18 -1.31
N GLY A 206 -11.12 -4.62 -2.47
CA GLY A 206 -9.96 -4.08 -3.14
C GLY A 206 -10.23 -2.94 -4.11
N LEU A 207 -9.15 -2.52 -4.74
CA LEU A 207 -9.13 -1.49 -5.78
C LEU A 207 -8.21 -1.92 -6.93
N THR A 208 -8.44 -1.42 -8.14
CA THR A 208 -7.42 -1.38 -9.17
C THR A 208 -6.68 -0.05 -9.13
N ALA A 209 -5.38 -0.09 -9.34
CA ALA A 209 -4.55 1.11 -9.47
C ALA A 209 -3.44 0.89 -10.50
N PRO A 210 -3.00 1.94 -11.21
CA PRO A 210 -1.86 1.85 -12.11
C PRO A 210 -0.56 1.67 -11.33
N ALA A 211 0.43 1.03 -11.94
CA ALA A 211 1.78 0.95 -11.41
C ALA A 211 2.51 2.30 -11.52
N LEU A 212 3.34 2.62 -10.52
CA LEU A 212 4.26 3.75 -10.61
C LEU A 212 5.50 3.36 -11.43
N PRO A 213 6.02 4.24 -12.30
CA PRO A 213 7.18 3.95 -13.16
C PRO A 213 8.50 4.07 -12.36
N ARG A 214 8.80 3.12 -11.47
CA ARG A 214 9.98 3.11 -10.58
C ARG A 214 10.77 1.80 -10.59
N GLY A 215 10.72 1.05 -11.67
CA GLY A 215 11.39 -0.26 -11.72
C GLY A 215 10.65 -1.36 -10.95
N LEU A 216 9.51 -1.05 -10.35
CA LEU A 216 8.56 -2.02 -9.81
C LEU A 216 7.53 -2.41 -10.86
N SER A 217 6.95 -3.58 -10.72
CA SER A 217 5.90 -4.06 -11.61
C SER A 217 4.76 -4.73 -10.81
N GLY A 218 3.65 -4.96 -11.48
CA GLY A 218 2.50 -5.66 -10.92
C GLY A 218 1.88 -4.98 -9.70
N THR A 219 1.30 -5.79 -8.84
CA THR A 219 0.53 -5.32 -7.68
C THR A 219 1.39 -4.65 -6.61
N SER A 220 2.69 -4.98 -6.53
CA SER A 220 3.64 -4.31 -5.64
C SER A 220 3.88 -2.85 -6.01
N ALA A 221 3.80 -2.51 -7.31
CA ALA A 221 3.92 -1.13 -7.80
C ALA A 221 2.60 -0.34 -7.68
N ALA A 222 1.46 -1.03 -7.67
CA ALA A 222 0.13 -0.42 -7.56
C ALA A 222 -0.28 -0.15 -6.11
N ALA A 223 0.12 -0.99 -5.15
CA ALA A 223 -0.23 -0.82 -3.73
C ALA A 223 0.19 0.54 -3.15
N PRO A 224 1.42 1.06 -3.41
CA PRO A 224 1.82 2.39 -2.95
C PRO A 224 0.92 3.53 -3.45
N VAL A 225 0.30 3.39 -4.63
CA VAL A 225 -0.64 4.40 -5.16
C VAL A 225 -1.86 4.51 -4.26
N VAL A 226 -2.44 3.38 -3.84
CA VAL A 226 -3.60 3.35 -2.94
C VAL A 226 -3.20 3.79 -1.52
N THR A 227 -2.05 3.33 -1.03
CA THR A 227 -1.51 3.74 0.28
C THR A 227 -1.30 5.25 0.34
N GLY A 228 -0.69 5.82 -0.69
CA GLY A 228 -0.48 7.27 -0.77
C GLY A 228 -1.79 8.04 -0.88
N ALA A 229 -2.80 7.54 -1.63
CA ALA A 229 -4.12 8.16 -1.67
C ALA A 229 -4.76 8.23 -0.28
N VAL A 230 -4.69 7.14 0.49
CA VAL A 230 -5.17 7.08 1.88
C VAL A 230 -4.43 8.09 2.76
N ALA A 231 -3.10 8.16 2.66
CA ALA A 231 -2.28 9.08 3.43
C ALA A 231 -2.59 10.55 3.10
N LEU A 232 -2.77 10.89 1.80
CA LEU A 232 -3.15 12.22 1.35
C LEU A 232 -4.55 12.61 1.83
N LEU A 233 -5.51 11.67 1.80
CA LEU A 233 -6.85 11.91 2.35
C LEU A 233 -6.80 12.19 3.84
N TRP A 234 -6.02 11.45 4.64
CA TRP A 234 -5.85 11.76 6.06
C TRP A 234 -5.13 13.08 6.32
N SER A 235 -4.23 13.48 5.43
CA SER A 235 -3.59 14.80 5.51
C SER A 235 -4.58 15.94 5.31
N LEU A 236 -5.61 15.72 4.48
CA LEU A 236 -6.67 16.71 4.23
C LEU A 236 -7.80 16.62 5.26
N PHE A 237 -8.05 15.45 5.84
CA PHE A 237 -9.10 15.17 6.81
C PHE A 237 -8.54 14.47 8.05
N PRO A 238 -7.72 15.15 8.88
CA PRO A 238 -6.98 14.51 9.99
C PRO A 238 -7.89 13.88 11.05
N GLY A 239 -9.10 14.43 11.24
CA GLY A 239 -10.10 13.91 12.17
C GLY A 239 -10.94 12.74 11.63
N ALA A 240 -10.77 12.35 10.36
CA ALA A 240 -11.55 11.25 9.79
C ALA A 240 -11.16 9.90 10.42
N ARG A 241 -12.17 9.12 10.83
CA ARG A 241 -11.96 7.77 11.36
C ARG A 241 -11.53 6.82 10.24
N ALA A 242 -10.72 5.82 10.58
CA ALA A 242 -10.20 4.84 9.61
C ALA A 242 -11.30 4.17 8.77
N ALA A 243 -12.40 3.78 9.39
CA ALA A 243 -13.54 3.22 8.68
C ALA A 243 -14.12 4.19 7.63
N ALA A 244 -14.21 5.48 7.94
CA ALA A 244 -14.73 6.49 7.01
C ALA A 244 -13.77 6.69 5.82
N VAL A 245 -12.45 6.76 6.07
CA VAL A 245 -11.45 6.86 5.00
C VAL A 245 -11.47 5.60 4.12
N ARG A 246 -11.52 4.41 4.76
CA ARG A 246 -11.62 3.14 4.05
C ARG A 246 -12.86 3.09 3.15
N ASP A 247 -14.02 3.43 3.71
CA ASP A 247 -15.28 3.41 2.97
C ASP A 247 -15.28 4.43 1.82
N ALA A 248 -14.72 5.62 2.03
CA ALA A 248 -14.60 6.62 0.98
C ALA A 248 -13.73 6.14 -0.17
N VAL A 249 -12.53 5.57 0.13
CA VAL A 249 -11.56 5.09 -0.87
C VAL A 249 -12.09 3.88 -1.64
N THR A 250 -12.78 2.96 -0.95
CA THR A 250 -13.28 1.72 -1.57
C THR A 250 -14.69 1.85 -2.15
N ARG A 251 -15.35 2.99 -2.01
CA ARG A 251 -16.71 3.21 -2.53
C ARG A 251 -16.71 3.29 -4.06
N PRO A 252 -17.45 2.43 -4.76
CA PRO A 252 -17.55 2.52 -6.22
C PRO A 252 -18.36 3.73 -6.64
N ARG A 253 -18.04 4.27 -7.84
CA ARG A 253 -18.82 5.32 -8.49
C ARG A 253 -19.31 4.85 -9.86
N PRO A 254 -20.63 4.84 -10.14
CA PRO A 254 -21.73 5.11 -9.19
C PRO A 254 -21.81 4.06 -8.07
N PRO A 255 -22.43 4.38 -6.93
CA PRO A 255 -22.64 3.42 -5.86
C PRO A 255 -23.33 2.14 -6.37
N ALA A 256 -22.69 1.00 -6.20
CA ALA A 256 -23.18 -0.28 -6.67
C ALA A 256 -22.75 -1.42 -5.76
N ARG A 257 -23.51 -2.51 -5.77
CA ARG A 257 -23.09 -3.72 -5.06
C ARG A 257 -21.90 -4.37 -5.77
N ARG A 258 -20.83 -4.61 -5.05
CA ARG A 258 -19.58 -5.18 -5.58
C ARG A 258 -19.71 -6.71 -5.65
N THR A 259 -20.03 -7.22 -6.83
CA THR A 259 -20.21 -8.66 -7.10
C THR A 259 -19.15 -9.24 -8.02
N SER A 260 -18.38 -8.38 -8.70
CA SER A 260 -17.29 -8.78 -9.60
C SER A 260 -16.08 -9.32 -8.81
N VAL A 261 -15.28 -10.17 -9.44
CA VAL A 261 -13.94 -10.56 -8.98
C VAL A 261 -12.90 -9.47 -9.25
N VAL A 262 -13.21 -8.55 -10.17
CA VAL A 262 -12.39 -7.37 -10.49
C VAL A 262 -12.85 -6.22 -9.60
N PRO A 263 -11.96 -5.64 -8.79
CA PRO A 263 -12.30 -4.48 -7.99
C PRO A 263 -12.43 -3.20 -8.84
N PRO A 264 -13.16 -2.19 -8.36
CA PRO A 264 -13.24 -0.91 -9.06
C PRO A 264 -11.90 -0.18 -9.08
N PRO A 265 -11.70 0.75 -10.02
CA PRO A 265 -10.53 1.62 -10.00
C PRO A 265 -10.56 2.57 -8.80
N LEU A 266 -9.35 2.95 -8.34
CA LEU A 266 -9.19 4.03 -7.37
C LEU A 266 -9.73 5.34 -7.96
N ASP A 267 -10.74 5.92 -7.30
CA ASP A 267 -11.25 7.27 -7.58
C ASP A 267 -10.97 8.20 -6.38
N ALA A 268 -9.77 8.78 -6.37
CA ALA A 268 -9.34 9.63 -5.26
C ALA A 268 -10.11 10.96 -5.19
N ALA A 269 -10.61 11.46 -6.32
CA ALA A 269 -11.45 12.65 -6.36
C ALA A 269 -12.80 12.40 -5.67
N TYR A 270 -13.43 11.27 -5.98
CA TYR A 270 -14.69 10.89 -5.35
C TYR A 270 -14.50 10.59 -3.85
N ALA A 271 -13.42 9.92 -3.47
CA ALA A 271 -13.11 9.68 -2.06
C ALA A 271 -12.94 10.99 -1.27
N TYR A 272 -12.30 12.00 -1.88
CA TYR A 272 -12.20 13.33 -1.31
C TYR A 272 -13.59 13.98 -1.12
N ASP A 273 -14.45 13.95 -2.15
CA ASP A 273 -15.79 14.52 -2.06
C ASP A 273 -16.62 13.85 -0.96
N VAL A 274 -16.57 12.52 -0.85
CA VAL A 274 -17.26 11.76 0.21
C VAL A 274 -16.80 12.21 1.60
N LEU A 275 -15.49 12.36 1.84
CA LEU A 275 -14.98 12.79 3.14
C LEU A 275 -15.28 14.25 3.43
N ARG A 276 -15.21 15.13 2.43
CA ARG A 276 -15.59 16.53 2.57
C ARG A 276 -17.06 16.65 3.03
N ASP A 277 -17.96 15.93 2.37
CA ASP A 277 -19.39 15.98 2.67
C ASP A 277 -19.71 15.40 4.06
N LEU A 278 -18.91 14.43 4.56
CA LEU A 278 -19.00 13.92 5.94
C LEU A 278 -18.43 14.89 6.99
N SER A 279 -17.55 15.81 6.58
CA SER A 279 -16.88 16.76 7.48
C SER A 279 -17.64 18.07 7.66
N VAL A 280 -18.69 18.33 6.86
CA VAL A 280 -19.56 19.50 7.01
C VAL A 280 -20.53 19.23 8.17
N PRO A 281 -20.57 20.07 9.22
CA PRO A 281 -21.58 19.95 10.28
C PRO A 281 -22.97 20.10 9.66
N ARG A 282 -23.87 19.21 9.98
CA ARG A 282 -25.29 19.31 9.62
C ARG A 282 -26.03 20.25 10.55
#